data_9cd3a53017376c00a9c739f5ed3fab2b
#
_entry.id   9cd3a53017376c00a9c739f5ed3fab2b
#
_cell.length_a   1.000
_cell.length_b   1.000
_cell.length_c   1.000
_cell.angle_alpha   90.00
_cell.angle_beta   90.00
_cell.angle_gamma   90.00
#
_symmetry.space_group_name_H-M   'P 1'
#
loop_
_entity.id
_entity.type
_entity.pdbx_description
1 polymer ?
#
loop_
_entity_poly.entity_id
_entity_poly.type
_entity_poly.pdbx_seq_one_letter_code
_entity_poly.pdbx_strand_id
1 'polypeptide(L)' 'MNKVERMQAVFAGQEPDRVPAGFWFHYPQGLSLEERAQAHVDLCRSVGTDIIKIMDDNFGRFFIQGIRIEKASDWRHIR' A
#
# COMPACT_ATOMS: atom_id res chain seq x y z
N MET A 1 -18.51 16.10 -2.85
CA MET A 1 -18.27 14.66 -2.59
C MET A 1 -17.24 14.49 -1.47
N ASN A 2 -17.46 13.52 -0.60
CA ASN A 2 -16.42 13.10 0.32
C ASN A 2 -15.49 12.08 -0.37
N LYS A 3 -14.45 11.62 0.33
CA LYS A 3 -13.47 10.69 -0.25
C LYS A 3 -14.09 9.37 -0.71
N VAL A 4 -15.02 8.84 0.07
CA VAL A 4 -15.69 7.57 -0.25
C VAL A 4 -16.55 7.72 -1.49
N GLU A 5 -17.37 8.77 -1.54
CA GLU A 5 -18.23 9.06 -2.69
C GLU A 5 -17.42 9.25 -3.97
N ARG A 6 -16.27 9.94 -3.86
CA ARG A 6 -15.38 10.17 -5.00
C ARG A 6 -14.83 8.87 -5.55
N MET A 7 -14.38 7.98 -4.66
CA MET A 7 -13.87 6.67 -5.10
C MET A 7 -14.98 5.78 -5.65
N GLN A 8 -16.17 5.80 -5.06
CA GLN A 8 -17.32 5.06 -5.56
C GLN A 8 -17.71 5.53 -6.97
N ALA A 9 -17.67 6.83 -7.21
CA ALA A 9 -17.96 7.38 -8.55
C ALA A 9 -16.98 6.84 -9.60
N VAL A 10 -15.68 6.80 -9.26
CA VAL A 10 -14.67 6.27 -10.17
C VAL A 10 -14.93 4.79 -10.47
N PHE A 11 -15.21 3.98 -9.45
CA PHE A 11 -15.48 2.55 -9.64
C PHE A 11 -16.75 2.29 -10.44
N ALA A 12 -17.73 3.18 -10.34
CA ALA A 12 -18.96 3.10 -11.12
C ALA A 12 -18.84 3.67 -12.53
N GLY A 13 -17.68 4.18 -12.92
CA GLY A 13 -17.49 4.82 -14.22
C GLY A 13 -18.16 6.18 -14.35
N GLN A 14 -18.48 6.81 -13.23
CA GLN A 14 -19.08 8.14 -13.16
C GLN A 14 -18.00 9.18 -12.93
N GLU A 15 -18.29 10.42 -13.34
CA GLU A 15 -17.36 11.51 -13.17
C GLU A 15 -17.34 12.00 -11.72
N PRO A 16 -16.18 11.98 -11.03
CA PRO A 16 -16.08 12.54 -9.71
C PRO A 16 -15.93 14.06 -9.78
N ASP A 17 -16.05 14.74 -8.63
CA ASP A 17 -15.86 16.19 -8.52
C ASP A 17 -14.41 16.62 -8.83
N ARG A 18 -13.45 15.74 -8.57
CA ARG A 18 -12.04 15.91 -8.96
C ARG A 18 -11.39 14.54 -9.09
N VAL A 19 -10.23 14.49 -9.73
CA VAL A 19 -9.47 13.24 -9.83
C VAL A 19 -9.00 12.82 -8.45
N PRO A 20 -9.31 11.57 -8.02
CA PRO A 20 -8.76 11.06 -6.76
C PRO A 20 -7.25 10.97 -6.80
N ALA A 21 -6.63 11.23 -5.66
CA ALA A 21 -5.18 11.20 -5.56
C ALA A 21 -4.75 10.42 -4.33
N GLY A 22 -3.61 9.75 -4.46
CA GLY A 22 -2.98 9.06 -3.35
C GLY A 22 -1.47 9.11 -3.54
N PHE A 23 -0.75 9.14 -2.43
CA PHE A 23 0.69 9.14 -2.40
C PHE A 23 1.19 8.10 -1.43
N TRP A 24 2.44 7.69 -1.60
CA TRP A 24 3.07 6.74 -0.71
C TRP A 24 4.52 7.14 -0.46
N PHE A 25 5.01 6.73 0.69
CA PHE A 25 6.40 6.96 1.09
C PHE A 25 6.93 5.72 1.77
N HIS A 26 8.26 5.60 1.73
CA HIS A 26 8.93 4.66 2.59
C HIS A 26 9.12 5.30 3.97
N TYR A 27 8.73 4.58 5.00
CA TYR A 27 8.84 5.07 6.38
C TYR A 27 10.14 4.57 6.99
N PRO A 28 10.69 5.28 8.00
CA PRO A 28 11.91 4.86 8.66
C PRO A 28 11.82 3.43 9.20
N GLN A 29 12.92 2.71 9.11
CA GLN A 29 13.02 1.40 9.73
C GLN A 29 13.00 1.55 11.25
N GLY A 30 12.53 0.53 11.96
CA GLY A 30 12.44 0.56 13.42
C GLY A 30 11.08 1.01 13.95
N LEU A 31 10.18 1.46 13.10
CA LEU A 31 8.80 1.72 13.52
C LEU A 31 8.06 0.39 13.75
N SER A 32 7.23 0.34 14.77
CA SER A 32 6.33 -0.79 14.99
C SER A 32 5.22 -0.81 13.92
N LEU A 33 4.46 -1.89 13.83
CA LEU A 33 3.31 -1.98 12.93
C LEU A 33 2.29 -0.88 13.25
N GLU A 34 2.03 -0.63 14.53
CA GLU A 34 1.10 0.41 14.96
C GLU A 34 1.58 1.80 14.58
N GLU A 35 2.86 2.07 14.77
CA GLU A 35 3.46 3.35 14.38
C GLU A 35 3.41 3.55 12.87
N ARG A 36 3.65 2.50 12.08
CA ARG A 36 3.54 2.56 10.62
C ARG A 36 2.12 2.81 10.17
N ALA A 37 1.16 2.12 10.76
CA ALA A 37 -0.25 2.32 10.45
C ALA A 37 -0.67 3.76 10.76
N GLN A 38 -0.27 4.28 11.90
CA GLN A 38 -0.58 5.64 12.29
C GLN A 38 0.07 6.66 11.36
N ALA A 39 1.32 6.41 10.93
CA ALA A 39 2.01 7.28 9.98
C ALA A 39 1.27 7.38 8.65
N HIS A 40 0.73 6.27 8.15
CA HIS A 40 -0.08 6.28 6.93
C HIS A 40 -1.35 7.13 7.09
N VAL A 41 -2.03 6.98 8.21
CA VAL A 41 -3.25 7.76 8.51
C VAL A 41 -2.92 9.24 8.63
N ASP A 42 -1.86 9.58 9.36
CA ASP A 42 -1.43 10.96 9.57
C ASP A 42 -1.05 11.65 8.26
N LEU A 43 -0.36 10.92 7.37
CA LEU A 43 -0.01 11.45 6.05
C LEU A 43 -1.27 11.75 5.25
N CYS A 44 -2.21 10.82 5.22
CA CYS A 44 -3.48 10.99 4.51
C CYS A 44 -4.24 12.22 5.03
N ARG A 45 -4.31 12.38 6.34
CA ARG A 45 -5.00 13.52 6.96
C ARG A 45 -4.32 14.84 6.69
N SER A 46 -2.99 14.88 6.75
CA SER A 46 -2.25 16.13 6.56
C SER A 46 -2.23 16.59 5.10
N VAL A 47 -2.16 15.67 4.15
CA VAL A 47 -2.11 15.97 2.72
C VAL A 47 -3.50 16.02 2.09
N GLY A 48 -4.47 15.32 2.68
CA GLY A 48 -5.84 15.28 2.17
C GLY A 48 -6.02 14.33 0.99
N THR A 49 -5.23 13.25 0.94
CA THR A 49 -5.38 12.25 -0.12
C THR A 49 -6.69 11.49 -0.01
N ASP A 50 -7.14 10.91 -1.11
CA ASP A 50 -8.41 10.19 -1.19
C ASP A 50 -8.25 8.72 -0.82
N ILE A 51 -7.07 8.17 -1.02
CA ILE A 51 -6.75 6.79 -0.71
C ILE A 51 -5.45 6.72 0.08
N ILE A 52 -5.29 5.62 0.79
CA ILE A 52 -4.04 5.31 1.48
C ILE A 52 -3.43 4.11 0.78
N LYS A 53 -2.24 4.28 0.23
CA LYS A 53 -1.45 3.15 -0.25
C LYS A 53 -0.57 2.67 0.88
N ILE A 54 -0.81 1.47 1.33
CA ILE A 54 -0.06 0.89 2.44
C ILE A 54 1.28 0.37 1.93
N MET A 55 2.36 0.83 2.56
CA MET A 55 3.71 0.37 2.25
C MET A 55 4.19 -0.56 3.35
N ASP A 56 4.58 -1.76 2.96
CA ASP A 56 5.09 -2.75 3.91
C ASP A 56 6.55 -2.52 4.30
N ASP A 57 7.32 -1.81 3.49
CA ASP A 57 8.74 -1.52 3.71
C ASP A 57 9.54 -2.76 4.13
N ASN A 58 9.26 -3.89 3.48
CA ASN A 58 9.81 -5.22 3.77
C ASN A 58 9.29 -5.84 5.07
N PHE A 59 8.26 -5.26 5.68
CA PHE A 59 7.65 -5.83 6.86
C PHE A 59 6.90 -7.11 6.49
N GLY A 60 7.28 -8.23 7.10
CA GLY A 60 6.69 -9.52 6.79
C GLY A 60 7.26 -10.21 5.55
N ARG A 61 8.29 -9.66 4.93
CA ARG A 61 8.98 -10.32 3.82
C ARG A 61 10.03 -11.28 4.34
N PHE A 62 10.23 -12.35 3.59
CA PHE A 62 11.23 -13.37 3.89
C PHE A 62 12.19 -13.50 2.73
N PHE A 63 13.47 -13.54 3.03
CA PHE A 63 14.51 -13.79 2.05
C PHE A 63 14.95 -15.25 2.17
N ILE A 64 14.79 -16.01 1.09
CA ILE A 64 15.16 -17.42 1.04
C ILE A 64 16.51 -17.55 0.38
N GLN A 65 17.46 -18.12 1.10
CA GLN A 65 18.81 -18.36 0.58
C GLN A 65 18.95 -19.78 0.06
N GLY A 66 19.83 -19.96 -0.94
CA GLY A 66 20.14 -21.28 -1.47
C GLY A 66 19.12 -21.84 -2.47
N ILE A 67 18.06 -21.10 -2.76
CA ILE A 67 17.06 -21.49 -3.74
C ILE A 67 17.06 -20.47 -4.88
N ARG A 68 17.22 -20.96 -6.10
CA ARG A 68 17.14 -20.14 -7.30
C ARG A 68 15.89 -20.52 -8.07
N ILE A 69 15.05 -19.55 -8.37
CA ILE A 69 13.82 -19.73 -9.14
C ILE A 69 14.12 -19.36 -10.59
N GLU A 70 14.16 -20.35 -11.47
CA GLU A 70 14.37 -20.14 -12.91
C GLU A 70 13.12 -20.52 -13.72
N LYS A 71 12.29 -21.38 -13.17
CA LYS A 71 11.07 -21.87 -13.81
C LYS A 71 9.98 -22.10 -12.78
N ALA A 72 8.74 -22.21 -13.21
CA ALA A 72 7.58 -22.30 -12.33
C ALA A 72 7.68 -23.48 -11.35
N SER A 73 8.23 -24.62 -11.77
CA SER A 73 8.33 -25.79 -10.89
C SER A 73 9.28 -25.58 -9.70
N ASP A 74 10.15 -24.58 -9.76
CA ASP A 74 11.12 -24.34 -8.69
C ASP A 74 10.46 -23.76 -7.42
N TRP A 75 9.25 -23.24 -7.54
CA TRP A 75 8.48 -22.73 -6.40
C TRP A 75 8.17 -23.80 -5.36
N ARG A 76 8.12 -25.06 -5.74
CA ARG A 76 7.84 -26.16 -4.80
C ARG A 76 8.96 -26.39 -3.78
N HIS A 77 10.14 -25.82 -4.00
CA HIS A 77 11.26 -25.90 -3.04
C HIS A 77 11.11 -24.89 -1.91
N ILE A 78 10.17 -23.98 -2.02
CA ILE A 78 9.87 -22.96 -1.00
C ILE A 78 8.76 -23.53 -0.11
N ARG A 79 9.05 -23.64 1.16
CA ARG A 79 8.11 -24.18 2.15
C ARG A 79 7.89 -23.18 3.27
#